data_607c2658e55cd9b5b97bd01df78123d5
#
_entry.id   607c2658e55cd9b5b97bd01df78123d5
#
_cell.length_a   1.000
_cell.length_b   1.000
_cell.length_c   1.000
_cell.angle_alpha   90.00
_cell.angle_beta   90.00
_cell.angle_gamma   90.00
#
_symmetry.space_group_name_H-M   'P 1'
#
loop_
_entity.id
_entity.type
_entity.pdbx_description
1 polymer ?
#
loop_
_entity_poly.entity_id
_entity_poly.type
_entity_poly.pdbx_seq_one_letter_code
_entity_poly.pdbx_strand_id
1 'polypeptide(L)'
;MIRPPGFRGAFFGGAAEGNGRDDPRSRRRISMTLGISSQWASVHQVHGDVVLCVDQPGPAGTADGLMTERPDLPLVIATADCMPIIVEGNTSVAVLHAGWRGVAAGIIVAGLAAMADLGDTPQRAAIGPSIGPCCYQVGDEVVAAIGGYGATATDGGTSADLWSAAEDQLAGVPVWRSDQCTYTNTGLRSYRRDRTKNRQVTVAWVPRR
;
A
#
# COMPACT_ATOMS: atom_id res chain seq x y z
N MET A 1 -4.44 -12.11 7.31
CA MET A 1 -3.49 -12.36 6.18
C MET A 1 -4.28 -12.41 4.89
N ILE A 2 -4.01 -11.50 3.94
CA ILE A 2 -4.72 -11.41 2.65
C ILE A 2 -3.70 -11.55 1.52
N ARG A 3 -3.95 -12.46 0.59
CA ARG A 3 -3.19 -12.57 -0.67
C ARG A 3 -4.11 -12.19 -1.83
N PRO A 4 -3.79 -11.14 -2.60
CA PRO A 4 -4.62 -10.78 -3.74
C PRO A 4 -4.55 -11.88 -4.81
N PRO A 5 -5.67 -12.26 -5.43
CA PRO A 5 -5.71 -13.34 -6.40
C PRO A 5 -4.87 -13.02 -7.65
N GLY A 6 -4.18 -14.01 -8.17
CA GLY A 6 -3.37 -13.90 -9.38
C GLY A 6 -2.01 -13.24 -9.21
N PHE A 7 -1.68 -12.66 -8.06
CA PHE A 7 -0.35 -12.09 -7.80
C PHE A 7 0.65 -13.19 -7.47
N ARG A 8 1.88 -13.05 -7.98
CA ARG A 8 2.96 -14.00 -7.78
C ARG A 8 3.65 -13.80 -6.42
N GLY A 9 3.80 -12.54 -5.97
CA GLY A 9 4.47 -12.19 -4.73
C GLY A 9 3.84 -10.97 -4.07
N ALA A 10 2.69 -11.14 -3.38
CA ALA A 10 1.95 -10.04 -2.75
C ALA A 10 1.25 -10.50 -1.46
N PHE A 11 1.25 -9.62 -0.47
CA PHE A 11 0.68 -9.90 0.84
C PHE A 11 0.26 -8.63 1.56
N PHE A 12 -0.94 -8.62 2.11
CA PHE A 12 -1.44 -7.62 3.06
C PHE A 12 -1.61 -8.27 4.43
N GLY A 13 -0.89 -7.76 5.43
CA GLY A 13 -1.00 -8.18 6.81
C GLY A 13 -2.20 -7.54 7.51
N GLY A 14 -2.63 -8.16 8.61
CA GLY A 14 -3.58 -7.61 9.56
C GLY A 14 -2.93 -7.32 10.92
N ALA A 15 -3.78 -7.10 11.92
CA ALA A 15 -3.32 -6.80 13.28
C ALA A 15 -2.52 -7.95 13.91
N ALA A 16 -2.88 -9.21 13.58
CA ALA A 16 -2.25 -10.42 14.11
C ALA A 16 -0.81 -10.62 13.59
N GLU A 17 -0.53 -10.22 12.34
CA GLU A 17 0.81 -10.32 11.75
C GLU A 17 1.78 -9.31 12.35
N GLY A 18 1.28 -8.15 12.79
CA GLY A 18 2.07 -7.11 13.41
C GLY A 18 2.87 -6.27 12.42
N ASN A 19 3.72 -5.38 12.96
CA ASN A 19 4.52 -4.46 12.15
C ASN A 19 5.92 -5.05 11.85
N GLY A 20 5.99 -5.91 10.83
CA GLY A 20 7.26 -6.52 10.42
C GLY A 20 8.27 -5.51 9.84
N ARG A 21 7.88 -4.27 9.50
CA ARG A 21 8.82 -3.22 9.10
C ARG A 21 9.73 -2.83 10.27
N ASP A 22 9.14 -2.60 11.44
CA ASP A 22 9.85 -2.04 12.60
C ASP A 22 10.15 -3.11 13.68
N ASP A 23 9.44 -4.25 13.68
CA ASP A 23 9.64 -5.37 14.61
C ASP A 23 10.29 -6.58 13.92
N PRO A 24 11.56 -6.88 14.24
CA PRO A 24 12.27 -8.02 13.65
C PRO A 24 11.64 -9.39 13.97
N ARG A 25 10.91 -9.55 15.08
CA ARG A 25 10.24 -10.82 15.42
C ARG A 25 9.03 -11.04 14.50
N SER A 26 8.19 -10.02 14.33
CA SER A 26 7.08 -10.05 13.38
C SER A 26 7.59 -10.27 11.96
N ARG A 27 8.67 -9.60 11.54
CA ARG A 27 9.31 -9.79 10.23
C ARG A 27 9.71 -11.23 10.00
N ARG A 28 10.44 -11.85 10.92
CA ARG A 28 10.86 -13.27 10.80
C ARG A 28 9.66 -14.20 10.69
N ARG A 29 8.62 -14.01 11.53
CA ARG A 29 7.40 -14.83 11.49
C ARG A 29 6.69 -14.73 10.15
N ILE A 30 6.50 -13.50 9.64
CA ILE A 30 5.88 -13.26 8.33
C ILE A 30 6.73 -13.90 7.22
N SER A 31 8.05 -13.69 7.23
CA SER A 31 8.95 -14.25 6.22
C SER A 31 8.89 -15.77 6.18
N MET A 32 8.91 -16.45 7.34
CA MET A 32 8.76 -17.90 7.43
C MET A 32 7.41 -18.38 6.85
N THR A 33 6.32 -17.69 7.18
CA THR A 33 4.97 -18.02 6.69
C THR A 33 4.84 -17.83 5.19
N LEU A 34 5.51 -16.83 4.62
CA LEU A 34 5.47 -16.53 3.19
C LEU A 34 6.52 -17.30 2.38
N GLY A 35 7.52 -17.90 3.03
CA GLY A 35 8.65 -18.56 2.36
C GLY A 35 9.60 -17.59 1.68
N ILE A 36 9.79 -16.38 2.25
CA ILE A 36 10.63 -15.32 1.69
C ILE A 36 11.79 -14.94 2.61
N SER A 37 12.77 -14.21 2.08
CA SER A 37 13.84 -13.62 2.89
C SER A 37 13.30 -12.72 3.99
N SER A 38 13.96 -12.67 5.14
CA SER A 38 13.72 -11.65 6.19
C SER A 38 14.53 -10.37 5.99
N GLN A 39 15.32 -10.30 4.95
CA GLN A 39 16.06 -9.10 4.53
C GLN A 39 15.15 -8.27 3.62
N TRP A 40 14.39 -7.35 4.19
CA TRP A 40 13.41 -6.53 3.50
C TRP A 40 13.96 -5.13 3.19
N ALA A 41 13.58 -4.55 2.07
CA ALA A 41 13.77 -3.13 1.80
C ALA A 41 12.59 -2.31 2.35
N SER A 42 12.89 -1.18 2.97
CA SER A 42 11.90 -0.31 3.61
C SER A 42 12.23 1.17 3.42
N VAL A 43 11.24 2.04 3.64
CA VAL A 43 11.38 3.50 3.57
C VAL A 43 10.84 4.20 4.82
N HIS A 44 11.32 5.42 5.04
CA HIS A 44 10.70 6.37 5.94
C HIS A 44 9.55 7.07 5.22
N GLN A 45 8.30 6.68 5.53
CA GLN A 45 7.08 7.18 4.90
C GLN A 45 6.72 8.58 5.42
N VAL A 46 6.48 9.53 4.52
CA VAL A 46 6.19 10.95 4.81
C VAL A 46 4.89 11.46 4.19
N HIS A 47 4.10 10.56 3.56
CA HIS A 47 2.86 10.87 2.84
C HIS A 47 3.09 11.72 1.58
N GLY A 48 4.24 11.56 0.92
CA GLY A 48 4.60 12.18 -0.36
C GLY A 48 4.32 11.26 -1.56
N ASP A 49 4.99 11.57 -2.68
CA ASP A 49 4.85 10.90 -3.97
C ASP A 49 6.15 10.25 -4.48
N VAL A 50 7.22 10.29 -3.69
CA VAL A 50 8.52 9.72 -4.09
C VAL A 50 8.46 8.20 -4.08
N VAL A 51 8.91 7.59 -5.19
CA VAL A 51 9.10 6.14 -5.35
C VAL A 51 10.58 5.85 -5.59
N LEU A 52 11.18 4.97 -4.79
CA LEU A 52 12.58 4.58 -4.93
C LEU A 52 12.68 3.20 -5.58
N CYS A 53 13.51 3.09 -6.62
CA CYS A 53 13.93 1.81 -7.17
C CYS A 53 15.08 1.27 -6.33
N VAL A 54 14.96 0.02 -5.83
CA VAL A 54 15.92 -0.58 -4.90
C VAL A 54 16.33 -1.98 -5.36
N ASP A 55 17.61 -2.31 -5.11
CA ASP A 55 18.22 -3.61 -5.39
C ASP A 55 18.86 -4.25 -4.15
N GLN A 56 18.81 -3.57 -3.00
CA GLN A 56 19.38 -4.03 -1.72
C GLN A 56 18.34 -3.99 -0.59
N PRO A 57 18.43 -4.92 0.38
CA PRO A 57 17.62 -4.86 1.59
C PRO A 57 18.11 -3.74 2.54
N GLY A 58 17.23 -3.33 3.43
CA GLY A 58 17.49 -2.31 4.44
C GLY A 58 16.68 -1.03 4.22
N PRO A 59 16.94 0.01 5.02
CA PRO A 59 16.31 1.32 4.85
C PRO A 59 16.88 2.01 3.60
N ALA A 60 16.00 2.32 2.65
CA ALA A 60 16.39 2.92 1.35
C ALA A 60 16.35 4.45 1.36
N GLY A 61 15.76 5.09 2.38
CA GLY A 61 15.64 6.53 2.46
C GLY A 61 14.23 7.01 2.78
N THR A 62 13.93 8.27 2.44
CA THR A 62 12.62 8.91 2.63
C THR A 62 11.82 8.82 1.34
N ALA A 63 10.69 8.13 1.38
CA ALA A 63 9.80 7.92 0.24
C ALA A 63 8.47 7.31 0.71
N ASP A 64 7.49 7.24 -0.17
CA ASP A 64 6.20 6.59 0.08
C ASP A 64 5.94 5.41 -0.88
N GLY A 65 6.87 5.18 -1.81
CA GLY A 65 6.87 4.01 -2.69
C GLY A 65 8.23 3.34 -2.76
N LEU A 66 8.22 2.03 -2.99
CA LEU A 66 9.37 1.21 -3.32
C LEU A 66 9.08 0.39 -4.55
N MET A 67 10.09 0.19 -5.39
CA MET A 67 10.01 -0.69 -6.54
C MET A 67 11.29 -1.51 -6.68
N THR A 68 11.19 -2.72 -7.23
CA THR A 68 12.35 -3.57 -7.52
C THR A 68 12.09 -4.50 -8.70
N GLU A 69 13.13 -4.81 -9.47
CA GLU A 69 13.20 -5.93 -10.40
C GLU A 69 13.96 -7.13 -9.81
N ARG A 70 14.61 -6.92 -8.64
CA ARG A 70 15.44 -7.95 -8.02
C ARG A 70 14.58 -9.09 -7.48
N PRO A 71 14.78 -10.34 -7.95
CA PRO A 71 14.09 -11.50 -7.40
C PRO A 71 14.41 -11.68 -5.90
N ASP A 72 13.40 -12.12 -5.16
CA ASP A 72 13.47 -12.41 -3.72
C ASP A 72 13.90 -11.24 -2.82
N LEU A 73 13.78 -10.01 -3.29
CA LEU A 73 13.89 -8.83 -2.44
C LEU A 73 12.51 -8.38 -1.99
N PRO A 74 12.08 -8.64 -0.75
CA PRO A 74 10.80 -8.18 -0.26
C PRO A 74 10.83 -6.67 0.01
N LEU A 75 9.87 -5.95 -0.57
CA LEU A 75 9.59 -4.54 -0.32
C LEU A 75 8.51 -4.44 0.76
N VAL A 76 8.65 -3.50 1.70
CA VAL A 76 7.66 -3.31 2.77
C VAL A 76 7.27 -1.86 2.97
N ILE A 77 5.97 -1.64 3.12
CA ILE A 77 5.37 -0.43 3.71
C ILE A 77 4.51 -0.80 4.91
N ALA A 78 4.23 0.17 5.77
CA ALA A 78 3.43 -0.03 6.97
C ALA A 78 2.30 0.98 7.05
N THR A 79 1.08 0.51 7.28
CA THR A 79 -0.14 1.35 7.26
C THR A 79 -1.03 1.10 8.48
N ALA A 80 -1.86 2.08 8.78
CA ALA A 80 -3.07 1.99 9.60
C ALA A 80 -3.98 3.12 9.11
N ASP A 81 -4.96 2.75 8.30
CA ASP A 81 -5.91 3.57 7.53
C ASP A 81 -5.44 4.00 6.15
N CYS A 82 -4.19 4.47 5.98
CA CYS A 82 -3.70 4.77 4.63
C CYS A 82 -3.73 3.54 3.73
N MET A 83 -3.99 3.76 2.46
CA MET A 83 -4.19 2.72 1.47
C MET A 83 -2.83 2.15 1.00
N PRO A 84 -2.58 0.85 1.18
CA PRO A 84 -1.45 0.18 0.58
C PRO A 84 -1.83 -0.30 -0.83
N ILE A 85 -0.96 -0.04 -1.80
CA ILE A 85 -1.15 -0.51 -3.18
C ILE A 85 0.07 -1.35 -3.57
N ILE A 86 -0.18 -2.47 -4.23
CA ILE A 86 0.84 -3.28 -4.89
C ILE A 86 0.59 -3.18 -6.39
N VAL A 87 1.62 -2.89 -7.17
CA VAL A 87 1.58 -2.97 -8.64
C VAL A 87 2.58 -4.04 -9.08
N GLU A 88 2.11 -5.02 -9.85
CA GLU A 88 2.94 -6.09 -10.42
C GLU A 88 3.07 -5.88 -11.92
N GLY A 89 4.32 -5.82 -12.40
CA GLY A 89 4.68 -5.82 -13.81
C GLY A 89 5.10 -7.20 -14.30
N ASN A 90 5.74 -7.24 -15.47
CA ASN A 90 6.29 -8.49 -16.02
C ASN A 90 7.55 -8.93 -15.26
N THR A 91 8.41 -7.98 -14.90
CA THR A 91 9.72 -8.21 -14.28
C THR A 91 9.88 -7.49 -12.94
N SER A 92 9.03 -6.52 -12.63
CA SER A 92 9.13 -5.68 -11.45
C SER A 92 7.89 -5.75 -10.55
N VAL A 93 8.03 -5.27 -9.33
CA VAL A 93 6.93 -5.05 -8.40
C VAL A 93 7.14 -3.73 -7.66
N ALA A 94 6.04 -3.02 -7.41
CA ALA A 94 6.04 -1.82 -6.59
C ALA A 94 5.09 -1.95 -5.40
N VAL A 95 5.41 -1.31 -4.27
CA VAL A 95 4.54 -1.09 -3.13
C VAL A 95 4.42 0.40 -2.86
N LEU A 96 3.20 0.92 -2.74
CA LEU A 96 2.92 2.34 -2.60
C LEU A 96 2.07 2.60 -1.34
N HIS A 97 2.48 3.58 -0.55
CA HIS A 97 1.74 4.10 0.60
C HIS A 97 0.89 5.28 0.16
N ALA A 98 -0.37 5.06 -0.09
CA ALA A 98 -1.30 6.05 -0.62
C ALA A 98 -2.25 6.58 0.47
N GLY A 99 -1.76 7.46 1.34
CA GLY A 99 -2.60 8.35 2.13
C GLY A 99 -3.18 9.46 1.25
N TRP A 100 -4.19 10.22 1.73
CA TRP A 100 -4.82 11.26 0.92
C TRP A 100 -3.82 12.29 0.33
N ARG A 101 -2.77 12.65 1.09
CA ARG A 101 -1.73 13.55 0.60
C ARG A 101 -0.92 12.93 -0.52
N GLY A 102 -0.56 11.66 -0.39
CA GLY A 102 0.14 10.92 -1.44
C GLY A 102 -0.71 10.74 -2.70
N VAL A 103 -2.01 10.45 -2.55
CA VAL A 103 -2.96 10.37 -3.68
C VAL A 103 -3.06 11.72 -4.38
N ALA A 104 -3.22 12.82 -3.61
CA ALA A 104 -3.29 14.17 -4.15
C ALA A 104 -1.97 14.61 -4.82
N ALA A 105 -0.82 14.16 -4.32
CA ALA A 105 0.49 14.43 -4.90
C ALA A 105 0.82 13.52 -6.11
N GLY A 106 0.06 12.42 -6.32
CA GLY A 106 0.24 11.54 -7.47
C GLY A 106 1.15 10.33 -7.23
N ILE A 107 1.24 9.80 -6.00
CA ILE A 107 2.08 8.62 -5.66
C ILE A 107 1.79 7.40 -6.56
N ILE A 108 0.54 7.22 -6.96
CA ILE A 108 0.14 6.10 -7.83
C ILE A 108 0.70 6.31 -9.24
N VAL A 109 0.51 7.50 -9.79
CA VAL A 109 1.03 7.89 -11.10
C VAL A 109 2.57 7.80 -11.11
N ALA A 110 3.23 8.27 -10.04
CA ALA A 110 4.68 8.15 -9.88
C ALA A 110 5.14 6.68 -9.85
N GLY A 111 4.38 5.79 -9.20
CA GLY A 111 4.67 4.35 -9.19
C GLY A 111 4.56 3.71 -10.58
N LEU A 112 3.52 4.06 -11.34
CA LEU A 112 3.35 3.58 -12.71
C LEU A 112 4.44 4.13 -13.65
N ALA A 113 4.78 5.42 -13.52
CA ALA A 113 5.85 6.05 -14.29
C ALA A 113 7.22 5.41 -14.00
N ALA A 114 7.53 5.15 -12.73
CA ALA A 114 8.77 4.48 -12.35
C ALA A 114 8.92 3.08 -12.97
N MET A 115 7.82 2.32 -13.09
CA MET A 115 7.83 1.03 -13.81
C MET A 115 8.06 1.22 -15.31
N ALA A 116 7.41 2.23 -15.91
CA ALA A 116 7.60 2.54 -17.33
C ALA A 116 9.04 2.98 -17.65
N ASP A 117 9.68 3.74 -16.76
CA ASP A 117 11.09 4.17 -16.89
C ASP A 117 12.06 2.98 -16.91
N LEU A 118 11.71 1.85 -16.28
CA LEU A 118 12.44 0.58 -16.38
C LEU A 118 12.07 -0.23 -17.63
N GLY A 119 11.17 0.27 -18.48
CA GLY A 119 10.66 -0.47 -19.64
C GLY A 119 9.73 -1.62 -19.26
N ASP A 120 9.22 -1.66 -18.02
CA ASP A 120 8.23 -2.67 -17.61
C ASP A 120 6.81 -2.11 -17.67
N THR A 121 5.85 -2.97 -17.97
CA THR A 121 4.44 -2.60 -18.09
C THR A 121 3.67 -3.14 -16.89
N PRO A 122 2.94 -2.29 -16.15
CA PRO A 122 2.01 -2.73 -15.12
C PRO A 122 1.01 -3.75 -15.67
N GLN A 123 0.94 -4.93 -15.07
CA GLN A 123 0.05 -6.01 -15.48
C GLN A 123 -1.21 -6.07 -14.62
N ARG A 124 -1.07 -5.72 -13.35
CA ARG A 124 -2.17 -5.69 -12.37
C ARG A 124 -1.81 -4.86 -11.15
N ALA A 125 -2.83 -4.34 -10.49
CA ALA A 125 -2.70 -3.65 -9.22
C ALA A 125 -3.60 -4.29 -8.16
N ALA A 126 -3.18 -4.21 -6.89
CA ALA A 126 -3.98 -4.62 -5.75
C ALA A 126 -4.05 -3.50 -4.73
N ILE A 127 -5.28 -3.10 -4.38
CA ILE A 127 -5.57 -2.15 -3.31
C ILE A 127 -5.89 -2.96 -2.04
N GLY A 128 -5.04 -2.83 -1.04
CA GLY A 128 -5.20 -3.53 0.24
C GLY A 128 -6.14 -2.82 1.22
N PRO A 129 -6.30 -3.39 2.43
CA PRO A 129 -7.16 -2.83 3.47
C PRO A 129 -6.75 -1.40 3.84
N SER A 130 -7.72 -0.50 3.83
CA SER A 130 -7.57 0.91 4.19
C SER A 130 -8.86 1.45 4.77
N ILE A 131 -8.87 2.68 5.29
CA ILE A 131 -10.12 3.30 5.71
C ILE A 131 -11.01 3.57 4.49
N GLY A 132 -12.23 3.05 4.53
CA GLY A 132 -13.18 3.19 3.44
C GLY A 132 -14.00 4.48 3.53
N PRO A 133 -14.73 4.83 2.43
CA PRO A 133 -15.57 6.02 2.40
C PRO A 133 -16.69 6.01 3.45
N CYS A 134 -17.10 4.83 3.95
CA CYS A 134 -18.05 4.73 5.07
C CYS A 134 -17.59 5.44 6.36
N CYS A 135 -16.28 5.66 6.52
CA CYS A 135 -15.70 5.99 7.82
C CYS A 135 -14.58 7.03 7.75
N TYR A 136 -14.17 7.45 6.54
CA TYR A 136 -13.07 8.40 6.37
C TYR A 136 -13.60 9.84 6.30
N GLN A 137 -14.18 10.30 7.40
CA GLN A 137 -14.61 11.70 7.54
C GLN A 137 -13.44 12.65 7.42
N VAL A 138 -13.61 13.66 6.58
CA VAL A 138 -12.62 14.69 6.25
C VAL A 138 -13.35 16.02 5.98
N GLY A 139 -12.59 17.11 5.91
CA GLY A 139 -13.10 18.38 5.40
C GLY A 139 -13.11 18.40 3.87
N ASP A 140 -13.85 19.37 3.31
CA ASP A 140 -14.03 19.53 1.84
C ASP A 140 -12.69 19.77 1.13
N GLU A 141 -11.71 20.35 1.82
CA GLU A 141 -10.36 20.57 1.30
C GLU A 141 -9.66 19.24 0.92
N VAL A 142 -9.91 18.17 1.66
CA VAL A 142 -9.35 16.84 1.34
C VAL A 142 -10.04 16.26 0.13
N VAL A 143 -11.38 16.37 0.05
CA VAL A 143 -12.16 15.92 -1.10
C VAL A 143 -11.71 16.64 -2.37
N ALA A 144 -11.55 17.96 -2.30
CA ALA A 144 -11.05 18.75 -3.43
C ALA A 144 -9.63 18.33 -3.85
N ALA A 145 -8.73 18.11 -2.88
CA ALA A 145 -7.33 17.75 -3.14
C ALA A 145 -7.18 16.39 -3.85
N ILE A 146 -8.09 15.44 -3.59
CA ILE A 146 -8.08 14.11 -4.25
C ILE A 146 -8.93 14.06 -5.53
N GLY A 147 -9.24 15.21 -6.15
CA GLY A 147 -9.95 15.28 -7.41
C GLY A 147 -11.49 15.26 -7.30
N GLY A 148 -12.05 15.59 -6.15
CA GLY A 148 -13.49 15.66 -5.92
C GLY A 148 -14.14 14.32 -5.52
N TYR A 149 -13.35 13.29 -5.24
CA TYR A 149 -13.85 11.97 -4.80
C TYR A 149 -14.38 12.05 -3.36
N GLY A 150 -15.56 12.62 -3.22
CA GLY A 150 -16.31 12.71 -1.97
C GLY A 150 -17.35 11.61 -1.84
N ALA A 151 -17.69 11.29 -0.59
CA ALA A 151 -18.77 10.37 -0.24
C ALA A 151 -19.48 10.85 1.02
N THR A 152 -20.50 10.13 1.45
CA THR A 152 -21.17 10.36 2.74
C THR A 152 -20.79 9.22 3.69
N ALA A 153 -20.22 9.57 4.83
CA ALA A 153 -19.91 8.59 5.87
C ALA A 153 -21.20 8.01 6.48
N THR A 154 -21.09 6.88 7.16
CA THR A 154 -22.24 6.18 7.77
C THR A 154 -23.04 7.05 8.75
N ASP A 155 -22.40 8.03 9.38
CA ASP A 155 -23.02 8.99 10.30
C ASP A 155 -23.49 10.29 9.62
N GLY A 156 -23.45 10.36 8.28
CA GLY A 156 -23.94 11.48 7.47
C GLY A 156 -22.93 12.58 7.20
N GLY A 157 -21.70 12.51 7.71
CA GLY A 157 -20.66 13.52 7.47
C GLY A 157 -19.98 13.38 6.10
N THR A 158 -19.34 14.47 5.62
CA THR A 158 -18.50 14.44 4.43
C THR A 158 -17.34 13.47 4.64
N SER A 159 -17.09 12.60 3.67
CA SER A 159 -15.98 11.65 3.68
C SER A 159 -15.23 11.62 2.35
N ALA A 160 -13.98 11.12 2.38
CA ALA A 160 -13.18 10.90 1.18
C ALA A 160 -13.32 9.45 0.68
N ASP A 161 -13.51 9.29 -0.63
CA ASP A 161 -13.44 8.01 -1.32
C ASP A 161 -12.07 7.84 -1.99
N LEU A 162 -11.07 7.49 -1.18
CA LEU A 162 -9.72 7.22 -1.69
C LEU A 162 -9.69 5.98 -2.60
N TRP A 163 -10.62 5.06 -2.43
CA TRP A 163 -10.66 3.84 -3.26
C TRP A 163 -10.96 4.18 -4.71
N SER A 164 -12.02 4.95 -4.95
CA SER A 164 -12.37 5.41 -6.30
C SER A 164 -11.31 6.34 -6.90
N ALA A 165 -10.75 7.25 -6.10
CA ALA A 165 -9.65 8.11 -6.54
C ALA A 165 -8.42 7.31 -6.99
N ALA A 166 -8.09 6.22 -6.29
CA ALA A 166 -6.97 5.36 -6.64
C ALA A 166 -7.27 4.51 -7.89
N GLU A 167 -8.47 3.98 -8.01
CA GLU A 167 -8.88 3.21 -9.19
C GLU A 167 -8.81 4.05 -10.46
N ASP A 168 -9.19 5.34 -10.37
CA ASP A 168 -9.07 6.28 -11.49
C ASP A 168 -7.61 6.54 -11.87
N GLN A 169 -6.72 6.75 -10.89
CA GLN A 169 -5.28 6.90 -11.15
C GLN A 169 -4.61 5.61 -11.65
N LEU A 170 -5.21 4.45 -11.44
CA LEU A 170 -4.78 3.15 -11.97
C LEU A 170 -5.45 2.82 -13.31
N ALA A 171 -6.14 3.77 -13.95
CA ALA A 171 -6.88 3.53 -15.18
C ALA A 171 -6.00 2.83 -16.25
N GLY A 172 -6.54 1.75 -16.84
CA GLY A 172 -5.82 0.90 -17.79
C GLY A 172 -5.05 -0.27 -17.17
N VAL A 173 -4.95 -0.33 -15.85
CA VAL A 173 -4.35 -1.47 -15.13
C VAL A 173 -5.47 -2.28 -14.48
N PRO A 174 -5.56 -3.61 -14.66
CA PRO A 174 -6.53 -4.45 -13.96
C PRO A 174 -6.34 -4.35 -12.43
N VAL A 175 -7.38 -3.94 -11.71
CA VAL A 175 -7.34 -3.71 -10.26
C VAL A 175 -8.14 -4.77 -9.51
N TRP A 176 -7.53 -5.36 -8.48
CA TRP A 176 -8.23 -6.07 -7.42
C TRP A 176 -8.25 -5.20 -6.16
N ARG A 177 -9.39 -5.11 -5.49
CA ARG A 177 -9.54 -4.38 -4.23
C ARG A 177 -10.06 -5.30 -3.12
N SER A 178 -9.51 -5.15 -1.93
CA SER A 178 -9.88 -5.99 -0.78
C SER A 178 -11.26 -5.65 -0.20
N ASP A 179 -11.80 -4.46 -0.46
CA ASP A 179 -13.06 -3.91 0.09
C ASP A 179 -13.13 -3.95 1.63
N GLN A 180 -11.97 -3.99 2.31
CA GLN A 180 -11.92 -4.06 3.76
C GLN A 180 -11.57 -2.69 4.37
N CYS A 181 -12.57 -2.11 5.06
CA CYS A 181 -12.37 -0.89 5.83
C CYS A 181 -11.64 -1.20 7.14
N THR A 182 -10.50 -0.56 7.37
CA THR A 182 -9.71 -0.73 8.61
C THR A 182 -10.43 -0.24 9.84
N TYR A 183 -11.32 0.76 9.70
CA TYR A 183 -12.09 1.30 10.82
C TYR A 183 -13.14 0.33 11.33
N THR A 184 -13.85 -0.35 10.45
CA THR A 184 -14.94 -1.29 10.81
C THR A 184 -14.43 -2.69 11.12
N ASN A 185 -13.30 -3.12 10.51
CA ASN A 185 -12.73 -4.43 10.74
C ASN A 185 -11.69 -4.39 11.87
N THR A 186 -12.05 -4.96 13.04
CA THR A 186 -11.17 -5.00 14.23
C THR A 186 -9.96 -5.92 14.09
N GLY A 187 -9.94 -6.81 13.09
CA GLY A 187 -8.77 -7.61 12.71
C GLY A 187 -7.69 -6.79 11.98
N LEU A 188 -7.96 -5.51 11.69
CA LEU A 188 -7.05 -4.58 11.02
C LEU A 188 -6.66 -3.43 11.95
N ARG A 189 -5.48 -2.86 11.73
CA ARG A 189 -5.01 -1.67 12.46
C ARG A 189 -5.66 -0.41 11.89
N SER A 190 -6.24 0.41 12.75
CA SER A 190 -6.78 1.72 12.40
C SER A 190 -6.29 2.79 13.37
N TYR A 191 -5.62 3.80 12.84
CA TYR A 191 -5.24 4.97 13.62
C TYR A 191 -6.45 5.83 13.97
N ARG A 192 -7.41 5.95 13.06
CA ARG A 192 -8.65 6.73 13.24
C ARG A 192 -9.48 6.17 14.40
N ARG A 193 -9.61 4.84 14.48
CA ARG A 193 -10.36 4.15 15.54
C ARG A 193 -9.61 4.13 16.87
N ASP A 194 -8.31 3.68 16.83
CA ASP A 194 -7.60 3.25 18.03
C ASP A 194 -6.57 4.27 18.55
N ARG A 195 -6.27 5.31 17.78
CA ARG A 195 -5.18 6.28 18.05
C ARG A 195 -3.82 5.61 18.31
N THR A 196 -3.64 4.41 17.83
CA THR A 196 -2.45 3.59 18.04
C THR A 196 -1.32 3.94 17.07
N LYS A 197 -0.08 3.77 17.53
CA LYS A 197 1.11 3.81 16.66
C LYS A 197 1.39 2.46 15.97
N ASN A 198 0.67 1.41 16.35
CA ASN A 198 0.80 0.10 15.73
C ASN A 198 0.36 0.14 14.27
N ARG A 199 1.06 -0.64 13.44
CA ARG A 199 0.81 -0.72 12.00
C ARG A 199 0.66 -2.19 11.59
N GLN A 200 0.06 -2.40 10.45
CA GLN A 200 0.13 -3.63 9.66
C GLN A 200 1.03 -3.39 8.46
N VAL A 201 1.58 -4.46 7.90
CA VAL A 201 2.52 -4.36 6.79
C VAL A 201 1.90 -4.84 5.49
N THR A 202 2.37 -4.26 4.39
CA THR A 202 2.18 -4.77 3.05
C THR A 202 3.54 -5.14 2.51
N VAL A 203 3.65 -6.36 1.97
CA VAL A 203 4.91 -6.89 1.44
C VAL A 203 4.68 -7.37 0.01
N ALA A 204 5.58 -6.98 -0.89
CA ALA A 204 5.61 -7.51 -2.24
C ALA A 204 7.03 -7.86 -2.67
N TRP A 205 7.17 -8.85 -3.55
CA TRP A 205 8.46 -9.31 -4.07
C TRP A 205 8.29 -9.92 -5.46
N VAL A 206 9.36 -9.91 -6.25
CA VAL A 206 9.44 -10.68 -7.49
C VAL A 206 9.87 -12.10 -7.12
N PRO A 207 9.04 -13.16 -7.30
CA PRO A 207 9.46 -14.53 -7.02
C PRO A 207 10.57 -14.99 -7.99
N ARG A 208 11.43 -15.91 -7.55
CA ARG A 208 12.33 -16.63 -8.49
C ARG A 208 11.50 -17.43 -9.49
N ARG A 209 11.98 -17.42 -10.70
CA ARG A 209 11.44 -18.28 -11.77
C ARG A 209 11.88 -19.72 -11.56
#